data_4e6aa66bea5e47546bce2d77396bc014
#
_entry.id   4e6aa66bea5e47546bce2d77396bc014
#
_cell.length_a   1.000
_cell.length_b   1.000
_cell.length_c   1.000
_cell.angle_alpha   90.00
_cell.angle_beta   90.00
_cell.angle_gamma   90.00
#
_symmetry.space_group_name_H-M   'P 1'
#
loop_
_entity.id
_entity.type
_entity.pdbx_description
1 polymer ?
#
loop_
_entity_poly.entity_id
_entity_poly.type
_entity_poly.pdbx_seq_one_letter_code
_entity_poly.pdbx_strand_id
1 'polypeptide(L)'
;MIIMATQWYPTNKAKEIMELFLKAIKGPLPSFIKKWQIFTCPDSERGFKGYNLIMTEKDKGDETLMHITKTFQPFWDIEGFSLRIESLLGVKDVFKVMGKT
;
A
#
# COMPACT_ATOMS: atom_id res chain seq x y z
N MET A 1 -3.70 13.53 1.44
CA MET A 1 -2.56 12.86 0.83
C MET A 1 -2.90 11.41 0.53
N ILE A 2 -2.52 10.92 -0.64
CA ILE A 2 -2.84 9.56 -1.08
C ILE A 2 -1.55 8.82 -1.40
N ILE A 3 -1.41 7.63 -0.84
CA ILE A 3 -0.26 6.77 -1.11
C ILE A 3 -0.77 5.44 -1.66
N MET A 4 -0.14 4.97 -2.73
CA MET A 4 -0.44 3.66 -3.30
C MET A 4 0.72 2.73 -3.02
N ALA A 5 0.45 1.65 -2.30
CA ALA A 5 1.41 0.57 -2.10
C ALA A 5 0.96 -0.62 -2.94
N THR A 6 1.73 -0.94 -3.96
CA THR A 6 1.43 -2.05 -4.86
C THR A 6 2.37 -3.20 -4.55
N GLN A 7 1.82 -4.40 -4.43
CA GLN A 7 2.61 -5.58 -4.11
C GLN A 7 2.39 -6.67 -5.15
N TRP A 8 3.41 -7.50 -5.35
CA TRP A 8 3.35 -8.67 -6.23
C TRP A 8 3.87 -9.87 -5.47
N TYR A 9 3.25 -11.02 -5.68
CA TYR A 9 3.71 -12.25 -5.07
C TYR A 9 3.31 -13.46 -5.94
N PRO A 10 4.13 -14.55 -5.90
CA PRO A 10 3.83 -15.74 -6.70
C PRO A 10 2.59 -16.46 -6.20
N THR A 11 1.92 -17.16 -7.09
CA THR A 11 0.71 -17.90 -6.77
C THR A 11 0.93 -18.90 -5.63
N ASN A 12 2.08 -19.58 -5.61
CA ASN A 12 2.38 -20.57 -4.60
C ASN A 12 2.67 -19.99 -3.21
N LYS A 13 2.75 -18.68 -3.10
CA LYS A 13 2.92 -17.95 -1.82
C LYS A 13 1.64 -17.27 -1.35
N ALA A 14 0.56 -17.39 -2.10
CA ALA A 14 -0.68 -16.67 -1.80
C ALA A 14 -1.23 -16.98 -0.41
N LYS A 15 -1.20 -18.23 0.00
CA LYS A 15 -1.70 -18.64 1.33
C LYS A 15 -0.89 -18.00 2.45
N GLU A 16 0.43 -18.05 2.34
CA GLU A 16 1.34 -17.46 3.32
C GLU A 16 1.15 -15.95 3.42
N ILE A 17 1.02 -15.29 2.26
CA ILE A 17 0.77 -13.85 2.18
C ILE A 17 -0.56 -13.49 2.85
N MET A 18 -1.62 -14.24 2.58
CA MET A 18 -2.93 -13.97 3.18
C MET A 18 -2.91 -14.12 4.69
N GLU A 19 -2.18 -15.11 5.21
CA GLU A 19 -2.03 -15.29 6.65
C GLU A 19 -1.33 -14.10 7.30
N LEU A 20 -0.28 -13.58 6.66
CA LEU A 20 0.41 -12.40 7.15
C LEU A 20 -0.48 -11.16 7.10
N PHE A 21 -1.27 -11.01 6.04
CA PHE A 21 -2.21 -9.89 5.93
C PHE A 21 -3.25 -9.92 7.03
N LEU A 22 -3.81 -11.08 7.32
CA LEU A 22 -4.80 -11.21 8.39
C LEU A 22 -4.23 -10.78 9.73
N LYS A 23 -2.96 -11.06 9.99
CA LYS A 23 -2.30 -10.60 11.20
C LYS A 23 -2.09 -9.09 11.18
N ALA A 24 -1.68 -8.55 10.04
CA ALA A 24 -1.36 -7.14 9.92
C ALA A 24 -2.59 -6.23 10.09
N ILE A 25 -3.77 -6.66 9.64
CA ILE A 25 -5.00 -5.85 9.70
C ILE A 25 -5.79 -5.98 11.00
N LYS A 26 -5.35 -6.82 11.94
CA LYS A 26 -6.07 -7.03 13.21
C LYS A 26 -6.00 -5.83 14.15
N GLY A 27 -4.95 -5.05 14.09
CA GLY A 27 -4.79 -3.89 14.96
C GLY A 27 -5.49 -2.66 14.38
N PRO A 28 -5.72 -1.65 15.23
CA PRO A 28 -6.28 -0.38 14.75
C PRO A 28 -5.25 0.35 13.90
N LEU A 29 -5.74 1.13 12.93
CA LEU A 29 -4.87 2.00 12.15
C LEU A 29 -4.40 3.18 13.02
N PRO A 30 -3.17 3.69 12.79
CA PRO A 30 -2.76 4.95 13.41
C PRO A 30 -3.76 6.06 13.11
N SER A 31 -3.91 7.01 14.03
CA SER A 31 -4.90 8.07 13.89
C SER A 31 -4.70 8.95 12.65
N PHE A 32 -3.47 9.05 12.16
CA PHE A 32 -3.18 9.86 10.98
C PHE A 32 -3.51 9.15 9.66
N ILE A 33 -3.80 7.84 9.67
CA ILE A 33 -4.25 7.11 8.48
C ILE A 33 -5.78 7.09 8.49
N LYS A 34 -6.38 7.79 7.55
CA LYS A 34 -7.83 7.94 7.49
C LYS A 34 -8.52 6.75 6.86
N LYS A 35 -7.87 6.10 5.90
CA LYS A 35 -8.47 5.01 5.15
C LYS A 35 -7.37 4.15 4.52
N TRP A 36 -7.60 2.84 4.54
CA TRP A 36 -6.72 1.88 3.87
C TRP A 36 -7.59 0.86 3.17
N GLN A 37 -7.61 0.91 1.83
CA GLN A 37 -8.39 -0.01 1.01
C GLN A 37 -7.46 -0.97 0.30
N ILE A 38 -7.84 -2.24 0.28
CA ILE A 38 -7.02 -3.30 -0.31
C ILE A 38 -7.79 -3.95 -1.46
N PHE A 39 -7.14 -4.06 -2.61
CA PHE A 39 -7.68 -4.70 -3.80
C PHE A 39 -6.66 -5.70 -4.32
N THR A 40 -7.13 -6.81 -4.88
CA THR A 40 -6.26 -7.85 -5.41
C THR A 40 -6.73 -8.25 -6.79
N CYS A 41 -5.78 -8.49 -7.69
CA CYS A 41 -6.09 -9.01 -9.01
C CYS A 41 -5.03 -10.02 -9.45
N PRO A 42 -5.39 -10.99 -10.32
CA PRO A 42 -4.39 -11.87 -10.91
C PRO A 42 -3.44 -11.09 -11.82
N ASP A 43 -2.19 -11.51 -11.84
CA ASP A 43 -1.17 -10.96 -12.71
C ASP A 43 -0.56 -12.12 -13.48
N SER A 44 -0.67 -12.10 -14.81
CA SER A 44 -0.24 -13.21 -15.65
C SER A 44 1.25 -13.50 -15.57
N GLU A 45 2.07 -12.50 -15.25
CA GLU A 45 3.52 -12.65 -15.18
C GLU A 45 4.02 -12.98 -13.78
N ARG A 46 3.41 -12.40 -12.76
CA ARG A 46 3.93 -12.43 -11.40
C ARG A 46 3.04 -13.17 -10.39
N GLY A 47 1.91 -13.70 -10.82
CA GLY A 47 0.98 -14.42 -9.95
C GLY A 47 -0.17 -13.55 -9.50
N PHE A 48 0.00 -12.81 -8.40
CA PHE A 48 -1.01 -11.88 -7.89
C PHE A 48 -0.43 -10.49 -7.72
N LYS A 49 -1.31 -9.50 -7.84
CA LYS A 49 -0.99 -8.10 -7.62
C LYS A 49 -2.00 -7.51 -6.64
N GLY A 50 -1.51 -6.89 -5.59
CA GLY A 50 -2.35 -6.24 -4.60
C GLY A 50 -2.16 -4.73 -4.64
N TYR A 51 -3.27 -4.00 -4.54
CA TYR A 51 -3.25 -2.55 -4.44
C TYR A 51 -3.69 -2.14 -3.04
N ASN A 52 -2.92 -1.28 -2.41
CA ASN A 52 -3.26 -0.70 -1.13
C ASN A 52 -3.38 0.81 -1.31
N LEU A 53 -4.62 1.29 -1.33
CA LEU A 53 -4.88 2.73 -1.45
C LEU A 53 -5.01 3.31 -0.04
N ILE A 54 -4.07 4.17 0.32
CA ILE A 54 -3.93 4.66 1.68
C ILE A 54 -4.12 6.17 1.69
N MET A 55 -5.13 6.63 2.43
CA MET A 55 -5.39 8.05 2.61
C MET A 55 -4.90 8.47 3.99
N THR A 56 -4.06 9.50 4.03
CA THR A 56 -3.46 9.97 5.27
C THR A 56 -3.68 11.46 5.43
N GLU A 57 -3.54 11.94 6.67
CA GLU A 57 -3.61 13.36 6.96
C GLU A 57 -2.47 14.10 6.28
N LYS A 58 -2.75 15.37 5.95
CA LYS A 58 -1.73 16.27 5.43
C LYS A 58 -0.59 16.37 6.44
N ASP A 59 0.63 16.44 5.95
CA ASP A 59 1.85 16.54 6.74
C ASP A 59 2.22 15.30 7.55
N LYS A 60 1.55 14.17 7.30
CA LYS A 60 1.85 12.89 7.94
C LYS A 60 2.41 11.84 6.97
N GLY A 61 2.98 12.31 5.85
CA GLY A 61 3.51 11.42 4.83
C GLY A 61 4.65 10.54 5.31
N ASP A 62 5.60 11.11 6.05
CA ASP A 62 6.75 10.35 6.55
C ASP A 62 6.34 9.29 7.57
N GLU A 63 5.46 9.65 8.50
CA GLU A 63 4.95 8.71 9.50
C GLU A 63 4.16 7.59 8.82
N THR A 64 3.39 7.93 7.80
CA THR A 64 2.62 6.94 7.04
C THR A 64 3.55 6.00 6.29
N LEU A 65 4.59 6.53 5.64
CA LEU A 65 5.56 5.72 4.92
C LEU A 65 6.25 4.74 5.87
N MET A 66 6.65 5.20 7.04
CA MET A 66 7.26 4.33 8.04
C MET A 66 6.29 3.23 8.50
N HIS A 67 5.03 3.57 8.69
CA HIS A 67 4.02 2.59 9.09
C HIS A 67 3.79 1.53 8.00
N ILE A 68 3.72 1.96 6.75
CA ILE A 68 3.58 1.05 5.61
C ILE A 68 4.79 0.11 5.55
N THR A 69 5.99 0.66 5.69
CA THR A 69 7.21 -0.14 5.65
C THR A 69 7.24 -1.19 6.76
N LYS A 70 6.85 -0.81 7.98
CA LYS A 70 6.75 -1.75 9.08
C LYS A 70 5.70 -2.83 8.84
N THR A 71 4.56 -2.45 8.25
CA THR A 71 3.49 -3.39 7.95
C THR A 71 3.93 -4.46 6.97
N PHE A 72 4.73 -4.09 5.97
CA PHE A 72 5.19 -5.03 4.96
C PHE A 72 6.53 -5.70 5.28
N GLN A 73 7.19 -5.32 6.36
CA GLN A 73 8.47 -5.94 6.74
C GLN A 73 8.40 -7.47 6.84
N PRO A 74 7.37 -8.07 7.46
CA PRO A 74 7.30 -9.53 7.53
C PRO A 74 7.21 -10.23 6.17
N PHE A 75 6.89 -9.49 5.10
CA PHE A 75 6.76 -10.04 3.75
C PHE A 75 8.09 -10.07 3.00
N TRP A 76 9.11 -9.32 3.48
CA TRP A 76 10.37 -9.16 2.75
C TRP A 76 11.11 -10.47 2.52
N ASP A 77 10.97 -11.42 3.43
CA ASP A 77 11.65 -12.73 3.33
C ASP A 77 10.93 -13.73 2.44
N ILE A 78 9.77 -13.37 1.93
CA ILE A 78 9.01 -14.27 1.05
C ILE A 78 9.56 -14.18 -0.35
N GLU A 79 10.04 -15.30 -0.87
CA GLU A 79 10.59 -15.36 -2.22
C GLU A 79 9.56 -14.91 -3.26
N GLY A 80 9.98 -14.00 -4.13
CA GLY A 80 9.12 -13.47 -5.18
C GLY A 80 8.22 -12.32 -4.76
N PHE A 81 8.23 -11.92 -3.48
CA PHE A 81 7.49 -10.76 -3.03
C PHE A 81 8.20 -9.48 -3.48
N SER A 82 7.44 -8.53 -3.99
CA SER A 82 7.96 -7.19 -4.29
C SER A 82 6.92 -6.13 -3.94
N LEU A 83 7.39 -4.94 -3.63
CA LEU A 83 6.58 -3.83 -3.17
C LEU A 83 7.00 -2.54 -3.85
N ARG A 84 6.01 -1.74 -4.27
CA ARG A 84 6.24 -0.40 -4.80
C ARG A 84 5.36 0.56 -4.01
N ILE A 85 5.95 1.65 -3.56
CA ILE A 85 5.21 2.68 -2.83
C ILE A 85 5.28 3.98 -3.63
N GLU A 86 4.11 4.56 -3.91
CA GLU A 86 4.00 5.78 -4.71
C GLU A 86 3.11 6.79 -3.99
N SER A 87 3.54 8.05 -4.00
CA SER A 87 2.72 9.16 -3.55
C SER A 87 1.94 9.67 -4.75
N LEU A 88 0.63 9.80 -4.61
CA LEU A 88 -0.25 10.16 -5.71
C LEU A 88 -0.77 11.59 -5.56
N LEU A 89 -0.92 12.26 -6.69
CA LEU A 89 -1.55 13.59 -6.76
C LEU A 89 -2.99 13.42 -7.25
N GLY A 90 -3.93 14.04 -6.53
CA GLY A 90 -5.28 14.14 -7.02
C GLY A 90 -5.40 15.20 -8.11
N VAL A 91 -6.53 15.23 -8.81
CA VAL A 91 -6.74 16.21 -9.89
C VAL A 91 -6.60 17.64 -9.38
N LYS A 92 -7.09 17.92 -8.17
CA LYS A 92 -6.97 19.26 -7.57
C LYS A 92 -5.51 19.65 -7.36
N ASP A 93 -4.68 18.71 -6.93
CA ASP A 93 -3.26 18.96 -6.72
C ASP A 93 -2.56 19.26 -8.05
N VAL A 94 -2.92 18.53 -9.10
CA VAL A 94 -2.39 18.76 -10.43
C VAL A 94 -2.76 20.16 -10.92
N PHE A 95 -4.00 20.57 -10.70
CA PHE A 95 -4.43 21.93 -11.05
C PHE A 95 -3.65 23.01 -10.31
N LYS A 96 -3.34 22.79 -9.04
CA LYS A 96 -2.50 23.72 -8.27
C LYS A 96 -1.11 23.85 -8.88
N VAL A 97 -0.50 22.73 -9.24
CA VAL A 97 0.81 22.72 -9.89
C VAL A 97 0.76 23.51 -11.20
N MET A 98 -0.34 23.40 -11.94
CA MET A 98 -0.52 24.11 -13.21
C MET A 98 -0.97 25.56 -13.04
N GLY A 99 -1.18 26.03 -11.81
CA GLY A 99 -1.65 27.38 -11.55
C GLY A 99 -3.10 27.62 -11.94
N LYS A 100 -3.94 26.58 -11.90
CA LYS A 100 -5.33 26.65 -12.37
C LYS A 100 -6.36 26.50 -11.26
N THR A 101 -6.01 26.85 -10.06
CA THR A 101 -6.94 26.80 -8.93
C THR A 101 -7.91 27.95 -8.93
#